data_1b888c13a9d6cb6e8266b77ee26dc072
#
_entry.id   1b888c13a9d6cb6e8266b77ee26dc072
#
_cell.length_a   1.000
_cell.length_b   1.000
_cell.length_c   1.000
_cell.angle_alpha   90.00
_cell.angle_beta   90.00
_cell.angle_gamma   90.00
#
_symmetry.space_group_name_H-M   'P 1'
#
loop_
_entity.id
_entity.type
_entity.pdbx_description
1 polymer ?
#
loop_
_entity_poly.entity_id
_entity_poly.type
_entity_poly.pdbx_seq_one_letter_code
_entity_poly.pdbx_strand_id
1 'polypeptide(L)'
;MLEWAILGALAAGSGAALAHGMRERRQARHRLCQLSERLDTTVYLRGLTLVAEVDGCHVRVSAHGLRAQGITTSIVIAGRGPLRDVWITAQHELIATSPHIEAPLVRTQDAGLDAHVHVRGSEPYIRALLNEEHRRRIYRLTAELGISIAGGRVVWTPTDAAWSRPEGLIYVAHTIRELTRLATTLDVGDADIPRRLQHNAAADPTPQVRLANLCTLIRVFPTSLETAEAARIGLLDSDPNIRFVAARHLPMDSRRVLREIATSVEYHPELRARSIEILATRFGAETIGKAQLLRMSFVKDPRILAAATRALGLLVDEESEVRLLELIARRDTGLRLLAIKALGRSGTLRAVPSLLPYTRGLLLDAKTRKAAAQAISQIQKRCIDPDFGHISLVELGDHGQLTITAETEARSPAA
;
A
#
# COMPACT_ATOMS: atom_id res chain seq x y z
N MET A 1 -73.84 -22.89 -0.29
CA MET A 1 -73.09 -24.03 -0.90
C MET A 1 -71.69 -23.59 -1.38
N LEU A 2 -71.51 -22.39 -2.01
CA LEU A 2 -70.26 -21.95 -2.55
C LEU A 2 -69.23 -21.60 -1.44
N GLU A 3 -69.69 -21.00 -0.31
CA GLU A 3 -68.82 -20.62 0.81
C GLU A 3 -68.18 -21.82 1.51
N TRP A 4 -68.89 -22.92 1.66
CA TRP A 4 -68.35 -24.16 2.23
C TRP A 4 -67.36 -24.87 1.32
N ALA A 5 -67.51 -24.72 0.01
CA ALA A 5 -66.57 -25.23 -0.98
C ALA A 5 -65.25 -24.45 -0.97
N ILE A 6 -65.32 -23.12 -0.80
CA ILE A 6 -64.11 -22.23 -0.69
C ILE A 6 -63.38 -22.49 0.63
N LEU A 7 -64.11 -22.61 1.76
CA LEU A 7 -63.50 -22.93 3.05
C LEU A 7 -62.88 -24.34 3.05
N GLY A 8 -63.52 -25.30 2.41
CA GLY A 8 -62.99 -26.66 2.23
C GLY A 8 -61.71 -26.68 1.37
N ALA A 9 -61.66 -25.91 0.28
CA ALA A 9 -60.48 -25.77 -0.58
C ALA A 9 -59.31 -25.06 0.13
N LEU A 10 -59.60 -24.01 0.91
CA LEU A 10 -58.57 -23.32 1.75
C LEU A 10 -58.05 -24.22 2.87
N ALA A 11 -58.92 -25.01 3.53
CA ALA A 11 -58.51 -25.98 4.55
C ALA A 11 -57.69 -27.15 3.96
N ALA A 12 -58.08 -27.66 2.81
CA ALA A 12 -57.33 -28.69 2.10
C ALA A 12 -55.98 -28.18 1.58
N GLY A 13 -55.93 -26.96 1.06
CA GLY A 13 -54.69 -26.29 0.64
C GLY A 13 -53.73 -26.04 1.82
N SER A 14 -54.28 -25.60 2.96
CA SER A 14 -53.47 -25.40 4.19
C SER A 14 -52.96 -26.72 4.76
N GLY A 15 -53.76 -27.79 4.73
CA GLY A 15 -53.37 -29.15 5.16
C GLY A 15 -52.28 -29.75 4.26
N ALA A 16 -52.40 -29.58 2.92
CA ALA A 16 -51.41 -30.02 1.98
C ALA A 16 -50.06 -29.28 2.12
N ALA A 17 -50.11 -27.97 2.34
CA ALA A 17 -48.92 -27.17 2.59
C ALA A 17 -48.20 -27.55 3.90
N LEU A 18 -48.97 -27.81 4.96
CA LEU A 18 -48.44 -28.31 6.23
C LEU A 18 -47.82 -29.69 6.08
N ALA A 19 -48.48 -30.61 5.40
CA ALA A 19 -47.97 -31.97 5.15
C ALA A 19 -46.71 -31.95 4.29
N HIS A 20 -46.63 -31.07 3.29
CA HIS A 20 -45.44 -30.86 2.47
C HIS A 20 -44.29 -30.36 3.33
N GLY A 21 -44.50 -29.30 4.11
CA GLY A 21 -43.46 -28.75 5.01
C GLY A 21 -42.99 -29.76 6.08
N MET A 22 -43.84 -30.63 6.58
CA MET A 22 -43.45 -31.71 7.48
C MET A 22 -42.61 -32.79 6.79
N ARG A 23 -42.92 -33.14 5.54
CA ARG A 23 -42.12 -34.08 4.73
C ARG A 23 -40.72 -33.52 4.45
N GLU A 24 -40.63 -32.28 4.04
CA GLU A 24 -39.33 -31.62 3.79
C GLU A 24 -38.46 -31.56 5.04
N ARG A 25 -39.03 -31.21 6.21
CA ARG A 25 -38.32 -31.22 7.48
C ARG A 25 -37.79 -32.60 7.86
N ARG A 26 -38.61 -33.66 7.66
CA ARG A 26 -38.18 -35.05 7.90
C ARG A 26 -37.04 -35.45 6.97
N GLN A 27 -37.14 -35.11 5.69
CA GLN A 27 -36.07 -35.37 4.72
C GLN A 27 -34.79 -34.61 5.04
N ALA A 28 -34.87 -33.32 5.38
CA ALA A 28 -33.73 -32.55 5.79
C ALA A 28 -33.03 -33.12 7.04
N ARG A 29 -33.81 -33.52 8.04
CA ARG A 29 -33.29 -34.22 9.23
C ARG A 29 -32.60 -35.53 8.90
N HIS A 30 -33.19 -36.33 8.05
CA HIS A 30 -32.61 -37.61 7.60
C HIS A 30 -31.29 -37.40 6.88
N ARG A 31 -31.17 -36.38 6.01
CA ARG A 31 -29.93 -36.01 5.31
C ARG A 31 -28.87 -35.51 6.30
N LEU A 32 -29.22 -34.74 7.33
CA LEU A 32 -28.29 -34.35 8.38
C LEU A 32 -27.75 -35.55 9.15
N CYS A 33 -28.60 -36.59 9.43
CA CYS A 33 -28.12 -37.83 10.01
C CYS A 33 -27.16 -38.58 9.08
N GLN A 34 -27.46 -38.70 7.80
CA GLN A 34 -26.57 -39.33 6.82
C GLN A 34 -25.25 -38.56 6.66
N LEU A 35 -25.28 -37.22 6.71
CA LEU A 35 -24.07 -36.40 6.70
C LEU A 35 -23.22 -36.61 7.96
N SER A 36 -23.86 -36.76 9.13
CA SER A 36 -23.14 -37.01 10.38
C SER A 36 -22.34 -38.31 10.36
N GLU A 37 -22.91 -39.37 9.77
CA GLU A 37 -22.21 -40.67 9.57
C GLU A 37 -20.99 -40.55 8.66
N ARG A 38 -21.03 -39.65 7.68
CA ARG A 38 -19.93 -39.41 6.71
C ARG A 38 -18.83 -38.49 7.25
N LEU A 39 -19.13 -37.63 8.22
CA LEU A 39 -18.13 -36.75 8.84
C LEU A 39 -17.19 -37.50 9.79
N ASP A 40 -17.60 -38.72 10.24
CA ASP A 40 -16.76 -39.56 11.12
C ASP A 40 -16.25 -38.84 12.36
N THR A 41 -17.14 -38.13 13.04
CA THR A 41 -16.80 -37.32 14.20
C THR A 41 -17.98 -37.23 15.18
N THR A 42 -17.71 -36.74 16.37
CA THR A 42 -18.77 -36.47 17.37
C THR A 42 -19.70 -35.37 16.87
N VAL A 43 -20.99 -35.71 16.73
CA VAL A 43 -22.00 -34.82 16.15
C VAL A 43 -23.15 -34.63 17.12
N TYR A 44 -23.59 -33.38 17.27
CA TYR A 44 -24.81 -33.02 17.97
C TYR A 44 -25.88 -32.56 17.00
N LEU A 45 -27.02 -33.26 16.94
CA LEU A 45 -28.14 -32.88 16.09
C LEU A 45 -29.27 -32.30 16.94
N ARG A 46 -29.60 -31.03 16.73
CA ARG A 46 -30.73 -30.34 17.35
C ARG A 46 -31.69 -29.78 16.30
N GLY A 47 -32.83 -30.40 16.17
CA GLY A 47 -33.84 -30.03 15.17
C GLY A 47 -33.31 -30.19 13.73
N LEU A 48 -33.11 -29.07 13.03
CA LEU A 48 -32.58 -29.00 11.68
C LEU A 48 -31.15 -28.41 11.66
N THR A 49 -30.44 -28.49 12.79
CA THR A 49 -29.04 -28.00 12.90
C THR A 49 -28.17 -29.16 13.39
N LEU A 50 -27.11 -29.43 12.65
CA LEU A 50 -26.02 -30.32 12.99
C LEU A 50 -24.81 -29.47 13.42
N VAL A 51 -24.22 -29.82 14.55
CA VAL A 51 -22.96 -29.23 15.04
C VAL A 51 -21.95 -30.35 15.21
N ALA A 52 -20.79 -30.19 14.63
CA ALA A 52 -19.70 -31.14 14.65
C ALA A 52 -18.37 -30.44 14.88
N GLU A 53 -17.36 -31.18 15.35
CA GLU A 53 -15.96 -30.75 15.35
C GLU A 53 -15.24 -31.58 14.29
N VAL A 54 -14.80 -30.94 13.19
CA VAL A 54 -14.10 -31.59 12.08
C VAL A 54 -12.71 -30.97 11.95
N ASP A 55 -11.65 -31.76 12.01
CA ASP A 55 -10.26 -31.31 11.89
C ASP A 55 -9.93 -30.11 12.80
N GLY A 56 -10.51 -30.06 14.00
CA GLY A 56 -10.32 -28.98 14.94
C GLY A 56 -11.13 -27.73 14.69
N CYS A 57 -12.03 -27.71 13.72
CA CYS A 57 -12.94 -26.61 13.43
C CYS A 57 -14.36 -26.91 13.91
N HIS A 58 -15.06 -25.88 14.38
CA HIS A 58 -16.49 -25.95 14.66
C HIS A 58 -17.29 -25.83 13.36
N VAL A 59 -17.99 -26.89 12.99
CA VAL A 59 -18.83 -26.95 11.81
C VAL A 59 -20.29 -26.91 12.23
N ARG A 60 -21.05 -25.97 11.69
CA ARG A 60 -22.51 -25.90 11.87
C ARG A 60 -23.18 -26.00 10.52
N VAL A 61 -24.03 -27.02 10.35
CA VAL A 61 -24.86 -27.21 9.18
C VAL A 61 -26.31 -26.96 9.58
N SER A 62 -26.95 -25.95 9.01
CA SER A 62 -28.30 -25.54 9.35
C SER A 62 -29.19 -25.58 8.11
N ALA A 63 -30.33 -26.28 8.20
CA ALA A 63 -31.37 -26.23 7.17
C ALA A 63 -32.38 -25.14 7.56
N HIS A 64 -32.51 -24.10 6.75
CA HIS A 64 -33.35 -22.94 7.02
C HIS A 64 -34.53 -22.87 6.04
N GLY A 65 -35.66 -22.47 6.59
CA GLY A 65 -36.76 -21.88 5.83
C GLY A 65 -37.61 -22.85 4.97
N LEU A 66 -38.89 -22.59 4.99
CA LEU A 66 -39.84 -22.99 3.98
C LEU A 66 -39.95 -21.81 2.99
N ARG A 67 -39.09 -21.74 2.00
CA ARG A 67 -39.36 -20.89 0.83
C ARG A 67 -40.15 -21.69 -0.19
N ALA A 68 -40.86 -21.02 -1.07
CA ALA A 68 -41.59 -21.68 -2.20
C ALA A 68 -40.66 -22.55 -3.08
N GLN A 69 -39.36 -22.52 -2.89
CA GLN A 69 -38.32 -23.22 -3.62
C GLN A 69 -37.59 -24.34 -2.82
N GLY A 70 -38.05 -24.67 -1.58
CA GLY A 70 -37.45 -25.74 -0.76
C GLY A 70 -36.63 -25.23 0.46
N ILE A 71 -35.92 -26.16 1.12
CA ILE A 71 -35.12 -25.90 2.31
C ILE A 71 -33.68 -25.51 1.86
N THR A 72 -33.27 -24.29 2.17
CA THR A 72 -31.89 -23.83 1.97
C THR A 72 -31.00 -24.34 3.08
N THR A 73 -29.84 -24.92 2.74
CA THR A 73 -28.84 -25.38 3.71
C THR A 73 -27.70 -24.39 3.75
N SER A 74 -27.32 -23.98 4.95
CA SER A 74 -26.11 -23.16 5.17
C SER A 74 -25.09 -23.92 6.02
N ILE A 75 -23.84 -23.83 5.65
CA ILE A 75 -22.71 -24.44 6.36
C ILE A 75 -21.81 -23.31 6.83
N VAL A 76 -21.54 -23.24 8.13
CA VAL A 76 -20.68 -22.26 8.74
C VAL A 76 -19.55 -22.99 9.46
N ILE A 77 -18.30 -22.66 9.11
CA ILE A 77 -17.10 -23.28 9.65
C ILE A 77 -16.27 -22.20 10.32
N ALA A 78 -15.91 -22.42 11.59
CA ALA A 78 -15.03 -21.54 12.35
C ALA A 78 -13.83 -22.34 12.88
N GLY A 79 -12.62 -21.79 12.77
CA GLY A 79 -11.44 -22.34 13.42
C GLY A 79 -11.52 -22.22 14.96
N ARG A 80 -10.56 -22.80 15.67
CA ARG A 80 -10.48 -22.73 17.15
C ARG A 80 -9.99 -21.38 17.67
N GLY A 81 -9.28 -20.62 16.82
CA GLY A 81 -8.70 -19.34 17.20
C GLY A 81 -9.71 -18.21 17.36
N PRO A 82 -9.24 -17.03 17.84
CA PRO A 82 -10.08 -15.87 18.00
C PRO A 82 -10.69 -15.44 16.65
N LEU A 83 -11.98 -15.15 16.67
CA LEU A 83 -12.66 -14.61 15.50
C LEU A 83 -12.05 -13.25 15.14
N ARG A 84 -11.69 -13.08 13.88
CA ARG A 84 -11.14 -11.83 13.35
C ARG A 84 -12.16 -11.17 12.44
N ASP A 85 -12.12 -9.83 12.40
CA ASP A 85 -12.94 -9.04 11.48
C ASP A 85 -12.35 -9.10 10.05
N VAL A 86 -12.47 -10.28 9.44
CA VAL A 86 -12.09 -10.56 8.06
C VAL A 86 -13.34 -10.90 7.28
N TRP A 87 -13.51 -10.21 6.15
CA TRP A 87 -14.63 -10.37 5.24
C TRP A 87 -14.08 -10.56 3.83
N ILE A 88 -14.43 -11.67 3.20
CA ILE A 88 -14.10 -11.95 1.79
C ILE A 88 -15.38 -12.41 1.12
N THR A 89 -15.83 -11.64 0.13
CA THR A 89 -17.08 -11.88 -0.60
C THR A 89 -16.86 -11.75 -2.09
N ALA A 90 -17.57 -12.50 -2.90
CA ALA A 90 -17.53 -12.34 -4.34
C ALA A 90 -18.01 -10.94 -4.75
N GLN A 91 -17.41 -10.36 -5.80
CA GLN A 91 -17.77 -8.99 -6.25
C GLN A 91 -19.22 -8.83 -6.70
N HIS A 92 -19.81 -9.89 -7.25
CA HIS A 92 -21.21 -9.90 -7.72
C HIS A 92 -22.22 -10.15 -6.58
N GLU A 93 -21.79 -10.65 -5.45
CA GLU A 93 -22.62 -10.68 -4.26
C GLU A 93 -22.76 -9.24 -3.75
N LEU A 94 -23.86 -8.59 -4.14
CA LEU A 94 -24.27 -7.33 -3.56
C LEU A 94 -24.20 -7.46 -2.03
N ILE A 95 -23.45 -6.59 -1.40
CA ILE A 95 -23.32 -6.41 0.07
C ILE A 95 -24.71 -6.04 0.67
N ALA A 96 -25.78 -6.37 0.01
CA ALA A 96 -27.15 -6.06 0.40
C ALA A 96 -27.62 -6.73 1.70
N THR A 97 -26.81 -7.64 2.28
CA THR A 97 -27.21 -8.40 3.47
C THR A 97 -26.41 -8.06 4.74
N SER A 98 -25.45 -7.16 4.69
CA SER A 98 -24.71 -6.75 5.90
C SER A 98 -24.48 -5.24 5.91
N PRO A 99 -25.44 -4.44 6.38
CA PRO A 99 -25.36 -2.98 6.39
C PRO A 99 -24.29 -2.40 7.34
N HIS A 100 -23.52 -3.22 8.04
CA HIS A 100 -22.61 -2.80 9.12
C HIS A 100 -21.16 -3.29 9.00
N ILE A 101 -20.66 -3.59 7.78
CA ILE A 101 -19.24 -3.89 7.65
C ILE A 101 -18.47 -2.56 7.61
N GLU A 102 -18.15 -2.03 8.77
CA GLU A 102 -17.28 -0.83 8.92
C GLU A 102 -15.81 -1.12 8.59
N ALA A 103 -15.44 -2.38 8.43
CA ALA A 103 -14.07 -2.80 8.15
C ALA A 103 -13.58 -2.23 6.80
N PRO A 104 -12.37 -1.65 6.76
CA PRO A 104 -11.82 -1.04 5.56
C PRO A 104 -11.61 -2.05 4.44
N LEU A 105 -11.82 -1.61 3.19
CA LEU A 105 -11.50 -2.39 2.00
C LEU A 105 -9.98 -2.47 1.85
N VAL A 106 -9.45 -3.68 1.68
CA VAL A 106 -8.03 -3.95 1.48
C VAL A 106 -7.79 -4.47 0.07
N ARG A 107 -7.00 -3.78 -0.73
CA ARG A 107 -6.51 -4.28 -2.02
C ARG A 107 -5.38 -5.26 -1.77
N THR A 108 -5.51 -6.49 -2.27
CA THR A 108 -4.51 -7.54 -2.05
C THR A 108 -3.26 -7.33 -2.89
N GLN A 109 -3.36 -6.52 -3.96
CA GLN A 109 -2.35 -6.30 -4.99
C GLN A 109 -2.14 -7.53 -5.90
N ASP A 110 -3.03 -8.50 -5.83
CA ASP A 110 -3.18 -9.58 -6.80
C ASP A 110 -4.37 -9.24 -7.69
N ALA A 111 -4.09 -8.85 -8.94
CA ALA A 111 -5.11 -8.37 -9.86
C ALA A 111 -6.19 -9.44 -10.14
N GLY A 112 -5.81 -10.71 -10.18
CA GLY A 112 -6.73 -11.83 -10.37
C GLY A 112 -7.72 -11.96 -9.21
N LEU A 113 -7.22 -11.93 -7.98
CA LEU A 113 -8.07 -12.01 -6.80
C LEU A 113 -8.90 -10.74 -6.61
N ASP A 114 -8.28 -9.56 -6.74
CA ASP A 114 -8.94 -8.25 -6.57
C ASP A 114 -10.05 -7.99 -7.61
N ALA A 115 -10.03 -8.71 -8.75
CA ALA A 115 -11.09 -8.65 -9.74
C ALA A 115 -12.32 -9.52 -9.41
N HIS A 116 -12.21 -10.46 -8.48
CA HIS A 116 -13.25 -11.43 -8.18
C HIS A 116 -13.86 -11.31 -6.78
N VAL A 117 -13.07 -10.79 -5.82
CA VAL A 117 -13.51 -10.69 -4.43
C VAL A 117 -13.27 -9.31 -3.84
N HIS A 118 -14.10 -8.95 -2.88
CA HIS A 118 -13.86 -7.85 -1.96
C HIS A 118 -13.29 -8.38 -0.65
N VAL A 119 -12.13 -7.87 -0.25
CA VAL A 119 -11.48 -8.21 1.01
C VAL A 119 -11.55 -7.02 1.96
N ARG A 120 -12.08 -7.22 3.17
CA ARG A 120 -12.20 -6.16 4.19
C ARG A 120 -11.64 -6.63 5.52
N GLY A 121 -11.08 -5.71 6.30
CA GLY A 121 -10.55 -5.98 7.64
C GLY A 121 -9.24 -5.24 7.93
N SER A 122 -8.51 -5.70 8.93
CA SER A 122 -7.19 -5.17 9.29
C SER A 122 -6.17 -5.47 8.19
N GLU A 123 -5.61 -4.44 7.58
CA GLU A 123 -4.65 -4.59 6.47
C GLU A 123 -3.43 -5.46 6.83
N PRO A 124 -2.74 -5.26 7.98
CA PRO A 124 -1.59 -6.09 8.33
C PRO A 124 -1.96 -7.56 8.48
N TYR A 125 -3.11 -7.85 9.10
CA TYR A 125 -3.61 -9.20 9.28
C TYR A 125 -3.94 -9.86 7.94
N ILE A 126 -4.69 -9.18 7.07
CA ILE A 126 -5.07 -9.68 5.75
C ILE A 126 -3.84 -9.96 4.89
N ARG A 127 -2.85 -9.06 4.88
CA ARG A 127 -1.61 -9.27 4.12
C ARG A 127 -0.77 -10.43 4.66
N ALA A 128 -0.73 -10.61 5.98
CA ALA A 128 -0.07 -11.74 6.60
C ALA A 128 -0.77 -13.07 6.28
N LEU A 129 -2.11 -13.04 6.22
CA LEU A 129 -2.94 -14.20 5.90
C LEU A 129 -2.82 -14.64 4.44
N LEU A 130 -2.85 -13.69 3.49
CA LEU A 130 -3.01 -13.94 2.06
C LEU A 130 -1.67 -14.14 1.34
N ASN A 131 -0.97 -15.24 1.63
CA ASN A 131 0.12 -15.72 0.79
C ASN A 131 -0.42 -16.24 -0.57
N GLU A 132 0.46 -16.62 -1.50
CA GLU A 132 0.09 -17.11 -2.83
C GLU A 132 -0.88 -18.29 -2.77
N GLU A 133 -0.60 -19.29 -1.93
CA GLU A 133 -1.42 -20.48 -1.79
C GLU A 133 -2.83 -20.13 -1.31
N HIS A 134 -2.93 -19.30 -0.27
CA HIS A 134 -4.23 -18.87 0.27
C HIS A 134 -5.02 -18.06 -0.76
N ARG A 135 -4.37 -17.16 -1.51
CA ARG A 135 -5.04 -16.37 -2.57
C ARG A 135 -5.61 -17.27 -3.66
N ARG A 136 -4.81 -18.23 -4.16
CA ARG A 136 -5.26 -19.19 -5.17
C ARG A 136 -6.42 -20.05 -4.66
N ARG A 137 -6.35 -20.51 -3.43
CA ARG A 137 -7.37 -21.33 -2.81
C ARG A 137 -8.66 -20.57 -2.58
N ILE A 138 -8.60 -19.37 -2.04
CA ILE A 138 -9.76 -18.50 -1.84
C ILE A 138 -10.41 -18.18 -3.18
N TYR A 139 -9.61 -17.79 -4.19
CA TYR A 139 -10.12 -17.56 -5.55
C TYR A 139 -10.90 -18.74 -6.08
N ARG A 140 -10.30 -19.96 -6.06
CA ARG A 140 -10.94 -21.18 -6.55
C ARG A 140 -12.25 -21.49 -5.80
N LEU A 141 -12.19 -21.50 -4.47
CA LEU A 141 -13.35 -21.87 -3.65
C LEU A 141 -14.48 -20.82 -3.75
N THR A 142 -14.16 -19.54 -3.90
CA THR A 142 -15.15 -18.49 -4.12
C THR A 142 -15.78 -18.62 -5.51
N ALA A 143 -14.97 -18.87 -6.55
CA ALA A 143 -15.46 -18.99 -7.92
C ALA A 143 -16.28 -20.27 -8.16
N GLU A 144 -15.83 -21.42 -7.63
CA GLU A 144 -16.45 -22.72 -7.86
C GLU A 144 -17.61 -23.02 -6.91
N LEU A 145 -17.49 -22.62 -5.65
CA LEU A 145 -18.45 -23.00 -4.60
C LEU A 145 -19.30 -21.82 -4.11
N GLY A 146 -18.97 -20.58 -4.47
CA GLY A 146 -19.64 -19.41 -3.93
C GLY A 146 -19.45 -19.26 -2.42
N ILE A 147 -18.27 -19.62 -1.89
CA ILE A 147 -17.99 -19.40 -0.46
C ILE A 147 -17.84 -17.90 -0.17
N SER A 148 -18.17 -17.54 1.07
CA SER A 148 -17.78 -16.24 1.64
C SER A 148 -17.08 -16.44 2.98
N ILE A 149 -16.27 -15.45 3.38
CA ILE A 149 -15.69 -15.38 4.71
C ILE A 149 -16.34 -14.19 5.41
N ALA A 150 -16.92 -14.42 6.57
CA ALA A 150 -17.64 -13.40 7.33
C ALA A 150 -17.27 -13.47 8.82
N GLY A 151 -16.59 -12.42 9.33
CA GLY A 151 -16.12 -12.40 10.71
C GLY A 151 -15.20 -13.58 11.04
N GLY A 152 -14.27 -13.91 10.13
CA GLY A 152 -13.33 -15.02 10.29
C GLY A 152 -13.94 -16.42 10.18
N ARG A 153 -15.20 -16.53 9.75
CA ARG A 153 -15.89 -17.79 9.52
C ARG A 153 -16.04 -18.04 8.02
N VAL A 154 -15.78 -19.27 7.58
CA VAL A 154 -16.11 -19.69 6.21
C VAL A 154 -17.58 -20.05 6.14
N VAL A 155 -18.30 -19.44 5.22
CA VAL A 155 -19.74 -19.66 4.97
C VAL A 155 -19.93 -20.24 3.58
N TRP A 156 -20.68 -21.34 3.48
CA TRP A 156 -20.99 -21.99 2.24
C TRP A 156 -22.46 -22.42 2.20
N THR A 157 -23.11 -22.22 1.07
CA THR A 157 -24.47 -22.68 0.79
C THR A 157 -24.41 -23.69 -0.36
N PRO A 158 -24.43 -25.02 -0.09
CA PRO A 158 -24.42 -26.01 -1.14
C PRO A 158 -25.67 -25.91 -2.02
N THR A 159 -25.53 -26.26 -3.30
CA THR A 159 -26.66 -26.32 -4.23
C THR A 159 -27.68 -27.39 -3.81
N ASP A 160 -28.93 -27.20 -4.17
CA ASP A 160 -30.00 -28.21 -3.91
C ASP A 160 -29.64 -29.57 -4.47
N ALA A 161 -29.00 -29.62 -5.63
CA ALA A 161 -28.57 -30.89 -6.24
C ALA A 161 -27.54 -31.64 -5.40
N ALA A 162 -26.55 -30.90 -4.83
CA ALA A 162 -25.54 -31.47 -3.94
C ALA A 162 -26.13 -31.94 -2.61
N TRP A 163 -27.16 -31.23 -2.12
CA TRP A 163 -27.84 -31.58 -0.87
C TRP A 163 -28.89 -32.71 -1.02
N SER A 164 -29.49 -32.86 -2.19
CA SER A 164 -30.66 -33.71 -2.40
C SER A 164 -30.33 -35.16 -2.72
N ARG A 165 -29.15 -35.48 -3.24
CA ARG A 165 -28.73 -36.80 -3.67
C ARG A 165 -27.81 -37.48 -2.66
N PRO A 166 -27.87 -38.81 -2.46
CA PRO A 166 -26.95 -39.54 -1.56
C PRO A 166 -25.47 -39.34 -1.93
N GLU A 167 -25.14 -39.37 -3.22
CA GLU A 167 -23.79 -39.12 -3.74
C GLU A 167 -23.36 -37.69 -3.47
N GLY A 168 -24.27 -36.72 -3.52
CA GLY A 168 -24.04 -35.33 -3.22
C GLY A 168 -23.62 -35.10 -1.76
N LEU A 169 -24.09 -35.89 -0.80
CA LEU A 169 -23.67 -35.82 0.59
C LEU A 169 -22.21 -36.25 0.80
N ILE A 170 -21.67 -37.13 -0.06
CA ILE A 170 -20.24 -37.46 -0.06
C ILE A 170 -19.43 -36.21 -0.47
N TYR A 171 -19.89 -35.55 -1.53
CA TYR A 171 -19.29 -34.30 -1.99
C TYR A 171 -19.37 -33.21 -0.90
N VAL A 172 -20.53 -33.07 -0.26
CA VAL A 172 -20.69 -32.09 0.85
C VAL A 172 -19.73 -32.40 2.00
N ALA A 173 -19.59 -33.65 2.43
CA ALA A 173 -18.69 -34.04 3.49
C ALA A 173 -17.21 -33.80 3.12
N HIS A 174 -16.83 -34.09 1.87
CA HIS A 174 -15.48 -33.80 1.36
C HIS A 174 -15.21 -32.29 1.32
N THR A 175 -16.18 -31.51 0.82
CA THR A 175 -16.06 -30.04 0.76
C THR A 175 -15.95 -29.44 2.17
N ILE A 176 -16.70 -29.92 3.16
CA ILE A 176 -16.57 -29.48 4.56
C ILE A 176 -15.12 -29.68 5.02
N ARG A 177 -14.49 -30.83 4.79
CA ARG A 177 -13.08 -31.06 5.16
C ARG A 177 -12.12 -30.13 4.42
N GLU A 178 -12.37 -29.81 3.17
CA GLU A 178 -11.58 -28.81 2.45
C GLU A 178 -11.73 -27.41 3.03
N LEU A 179 -12.94 -27.03 3.40
CA LEU A 179 -13.23 -25.73 4.02
C LEU A 179 -12.71 -25.64 5.46
N THR A 180 -12.66 -26.73 6.23
CA THR A 180 -12.03 -26.74 7.56
C THR A 180 -10.55 -26.46 7.47
N ARG A 181 -9.86 -26.99 6.46
CA ARG A 181 -8.44 -26.67 6.19
C ARG A 181 -8.23 -25.20 5.83
N LEU A 182 -9.20 -24.56 5.15
CA LEU A 182 -9.15 -23.12 4.93
C LEU A 182 -9.37 -22.36 6.25
N ALA A 183 -10.39 -22.76 7.01
CA ALA A 183 -10.72 -22.07 8.28
C ALA A 183 -9.57 -22.11 9.30
N THR A 184 -8.77 -23.18 9.35
CA THR A 184 -7.59 -23.26 10.22
C THR A 184 -6.51 -22.25 9.82
N THR A 185 -6.42 -21.88 8.54
CA THR A 185 -5.45 -20.88 8.06
C THR A 185 -5.84 -19.45 8.41
N LEU A 186 -7.12 -19.21 8.72
CA LEU A 186 -7.62 -17.88 9.14
C LEU A 186 -7.20 -17.53 10.58
N ASP A 187 -6.66 -18.50 11.32
CA ASP A 187 -6.17 -18.29 12.67
C ASP A 187 -4.68 -17.88 12.66
N VAL A 188 -4.43 -16.59 12.50
CA VAL A 188 -3.09 -16.01 12.57
C VAL A 188 -2.94 -15.25 13.88
N GLY A 189 -2.05 -15.68 14.75
CA GLY A 189 -1.72 -14.97 15.98
C GLY A 189 -1.09 -13.60 15.70
N ASP A 190 -1.31 -12.62 16.57
CA ASP A 190 -0.76 -11.27 16.40
C ASP A 190 0.77 -11.26 16.36
N ALA A 191 1.40 -12.14 17.15
CA ALA A 191 2.86 -12.32 17.18
C ALA A 191 3.43 -12.87 15.85
N ASP A 192 2.62 -13.58 15.06
CA ASP A 192 3.04 -14.17 13.79
C ASP A 192 2.89 -13.21 12.61
N ILE A 193 2.16 -12.11 12.77
CA ILE A 193 1.90 -11.16 11.68
C ILE A 193 3.19 -10.63 11.06
N PRO A 194 4.18 -10.09 11.80
CA PRO A 194 5.42 -9.58 11.20
C PRO A 194 6.18 -10.66 10.44
N ARG A 195 6.28 -11.87 11.00
CA ARG A 195 6.97 -13.00 10.38
C ARG A 195 6.32 -13.43 9.06
N ARG A 196 4.99 -13.50 9.01
CA ARG A 196 4.25 -13.83 7.78
C ARG A 196 4.37 -12.74 6.73
N LEU A 197 4.29 -11.46 7.13
CA LEU A 197 4.53 -10.33 6.25
C LEU A 197 5.96 -10.36 5.66
N GLN A 198 6.98 -10.69 6.48
CA GLN A 198 8.35 -10.86 6.02
C GLN A 198 8.46 -11.97 4.97
N HIS A 199 7.87 -13.13 5.25
CA HIS A 199 7.86 -14.24 4.30
C HIS A 199 7.21 -13.84 2.98
N ASN A 200 6.03 -13.22 3.01
CA ASN A 200 5.31 -12.78 1.82
C ASN A 200 6.07 -11.67 1.06
N ALA A 201 6.76 -10.77 1.78
CA ALA A 201 7.58 -9.74 1.17
C ALA A 201 8.82 -10.31 0.46
N ALA A 202 9.33 -11.45 0.92
CA ALA A 202 10.52 -12.08 0.35
C ALA A 202 10.21 -13.08 -0.77
N ALA A 203 9.15 -13.88 -0.62
CA ALA A 203 8.93 -15.09 -1.41
C ALA A 203 7.72 -15.05 -2.35
N ASP A 204 6.82 -14.07 -2.22
CA ASP A 204 5.63 -14.01 -3.08
C ASP A 204 6.03 -13.83 -4.56
N PRO A 205 5.46 -14.59 -5.51
CA PRO A 205 5.81 -14.46 -6.93
C PRO A 205 5.37 -13.12 -7.52
N THR A 206 4.34 -12.47 -6.95
CA THR A 206 3.79 -11.22 -7.45
C THR A 206 4.54 -10.02 -6.87
N PRO A 207 5.29 -9.23 -7.65
CA PRO A 207 6.07 -8.11 -7.14
C PRO A 207 5.23 -7.07 -6.38
N GLN A 208 4.01 -6.79 -6.82
CA GLN A 208 3.09 -5.85 -6.18
C GLN A 208 2.71 -6.32 -4.78
N VAL A 209 2.52 -7.63 -4.59
CA VAL A 209 2.25 -8.23 -3.27
C VAL A 209 3.48 -8.16 -2.38
N ARG A 210 4.69 -8.48 -2.89
CA ARG A 210 5.95 -8.32 -2.13
C ARG A 210 6.13 -6.87 -1.66
N LEU A 211 5.94 -5.90 -2.58
CA LEU A 211 6.04 -4.48 -2.27
C LEU A 211 5.06 -4.05 -1.18
N ALA A 212 3.80 -4.48 -1.30
CA ALA A 212 2.75 -4.13 -0.34
C ALA A 212 3.03 -4.71 1.06
N ASN A 213 3.55 -5.95 1.15
CA ASN A 213 3.94 -6.56 2.42
C ASN A 213 5.13 -5.81 3.05
N LEU A 214 6.17 -5.49 2.26
CA LEU A 214 7.31 -4.69 2.73
C LEU A 214 6.88 -3.30 3.22
N CYS A 215 6.02 -2.60 2.46
CA CYS A 215 5.48 -1.30 2.88
C CYS A 215 4.68 -1.39 4.18
N THR A 216 3.92 -2.48 4.36
CA THR A 216 3.15 -2.71 5.59
C THR A 216 4.06 -2.95 6.79
N LEU A 217 5.11 -3.77 6.63
CA LEU A 217 6.15 -3.98 7.65
C LEU A 217 6.78 -2.65 8.08
N ILE A 218 7.26 -1.87 7.12
CA ILE A 218 7.93 -0.59 7.39
C ILE A 218 7.00 0.41 8.09
N ARG A 219 5.72 0.40 7.77
CA ARG A 219 4.74 1.33 8.33
C ARG A 219 4.26 0.93 9.73
N VAL A 220 4.01 -0.37 9.93
CA VAL A 220 3.33 -0.88 11.14
C VAL A 220 4.34 -1.42 12.17
N PHE A 221 5.44 -2.02 11.71
CA PHE A 221 6.45 -2.66 12.52
C PHE A 221 7.87 -2.14 12.21
N PRO A 222 8.10 -0.81 12.20
CA PRO A 222 9.34 -0.20 11.66
C PRO A 222 10.63 -0.65 12.33
N THR A 223 10.57 -1.08 13.59
CA THR A 223 11.73 -1.46 14.40
C THR A 223 11.87 -2.97 14.61
N SER A 224 10.99 -3.78 14.01
CA SER A 224 11.06 -5.22 14.16
C SER A 224 12.23 -5.82 13.37
N LEU A 225 12.75 -6.97 13.85
CA LEU A 225 13.80 -7.72 13.16
C LEU A 225 13.34 -8.17 11.77
N GLU A 226 12.08 -8.60 11.67
CA GLU A 226 11.46 -9.05 10.42
C GLU A 226 11.43 -7.93 9.37
N THR A 227 11.20 -6.70 9.78
CA THR A 227 11.22 -5.54 8.88
C THR A 227 12.63 -5.27 8.36
N ALA A 228 13.62 -5.29 9.25
CA ALA A 228 15.02 -5.12 8.85
C ALA A 228 15.48 -6.21 7.88
N GLU A 229 15.09 -7.45 8.13
CA GLU A 229 15.44 -8.60 7.29
C GLU A 229 14.70 -8.56 5.94
N ALA A 230 13.40 -8.29 5.93
CA ALA A 230 12.62 -8.09 4.70
C ALA A 230 13.22 -6.98 3.83
N ALA A 231 13.65 -5.89 4.44
CA ALA A 231 14.28 -4.80 3.73
C ALA A 231 15.67 -5.18 3.16
N ARG A 232 16.50 -5.96 3.90
CA ARG A 232 17.78 -6.48 3.35
C ARG A 232 17.56 -7.37 2.14
N ILE A 233 16.60 -8.28 2.21
CA ILE A 233 16.20 -9.12 1.06
C ILE A 233 15.70 -8.24 -0.09
N GLY A 234 14.85 -7.26 0.22
CA GLY A 234 14.29 -6.31 -0.74
C GLY A 234 15.34 -5.48 -1.49
N LEU A 235 16.54 -5.23 -0.93
CA LEU A 235 17.63 -4.55 -1.66
C LEU A 235 18.12 -5.37 -2.87
N LEU A 236 17.91 -6.67 -2.87
CA LEU A 236 18.33 -7.61 -3.91
C LEU A 236 17.15 -8.04 -4.83
N ASP A 237 15.96 -7.51 -4.62
CA ASP A 237 14.77 -7.87 -5.40
C ASP A 237 14.93 -7.51 -6.88
N SER A 238 14.29 -8.30 -7.74
CA SER A 238 14.25 -8.03 -9.18
C SER A 238 13.43 -6.75 -9.51
N ASP A 239 12.41 -6.42 -8.71
CA ASP A 239 11.59 -5.23 -8.90
C ASP A 239 12.27 -3.97 -8.33
N PRO A 240 12.48 -2.92 -9.16
CA PRO A 240 13.17 -1.70 -8.74
C PRO A 240 12.40 -0.90 -7.67
N ASN A 241 11.06 -1.02 -7.60
CA ASN A 241 10.27 -0.33 -6.58
C ASN A 241 10.52 -0.95 -5.21
N ILE A 242 10.66 -2.27 -5.15
CA ILE A 242 10.98 -2.99 -3.91
C ILE A 242 12.37 -2.61 -3.45
N ARG A 243 13.39 -2.65 -4.36
CA ARG A 243 14.75 -2.19 -4.05
C ARG A 243 14.78 -0.75 -3.54
N PHE A 244 14.03 0.14 -4.18
CA PHE A 244 13.94 1.54 -3.77
C PHE A 244 13.33 1.71 -2.37
N VAL A 245 12.21 1.04 -2.08
CA VAL A 245 11.54 1.10 -0.77
C VAL A 245 12.44 0.55 0.33
N ALA A 246 13.09 -0.59 0.08
CA ALA A 246 14.06 -1.20 0.97
C ALA A 246 15.26 -0.27 1.25
N ALA A 247 15.83 0.32 0.19
CA ALA A 247 16.94 1.25 0.28
C ALA A 247 16.59 2.53 1.05
N ARG A 248 15.36 3.01 0.93
CA ARG A 248 14.87 4.15 1.70
C ARG A 248 14.77 3.86 3.19
N HIS A 249 14.45 2.62 3.58
CA HIS A 249 14.32 2.19 4.96
C HIS A 249 15.68 1.90 5.62
N LEU A 250 16.63 1.30 4.89
CA LEU A 250 17.97 0.92 5.38
C LEU A 250 19.05 1.94 4.97
N PRO A 251 19.34 2.98 5.77
CA PRO A 251 20.25 4.05 5.33
C PRO A 251 21.69 3.58 5.10
N MET A 252 22.22 2.65 5.88
CA MET A 252 23.63 2.26 5.81
C MET A 252 23.96 1.42 4.57
N ASP A 253 23.07 0.52 4.17
CA ASP A 253 23.32 -0.47 3.09
C ASP A 253 22.82 0.00 1.73
N SER A 254 22.12 1.14 1.67
CA SER A 254 21.32 1.54 0.51
C SER A 254 22.06 2.36 -0.54
N ARG A 255 23.22 2.96 -0.20
CA ARG A 255 23.96 3.90 -1.07
C ARG A 255 24.20 3.33 -2.47
N ARG A 256 24.67 2.08 -2.56
CA ARG A 256 24.96 1.43 -3.84
C ARG A 256 23.69 1.25 -4.68
N VAL A 257 22.61 0.76 -4.08
CA VAL A 257 21.34 0.49 -4.78
C VAL A 257 20.70 1.79 -5.25
N LEU A 258 20.64 2.82 -4.40
CA LEU A 258 20.13 4.14 -4.77
C LEU A 258 20.96 4.77 -5.90
N ARG A 259 22.29 4.59 -5.90
CA ARG A 259 23.16 5.11 -6.98
C ARG A 259 22.91 4.37 -8.29
N GLU A 260 22.75 3.05 -8.25
CA GLU A 260 22.36 2.26 -9.41
C GLU A 260 21.04 2.75 -10.01
N ILE A 261 19.99 2.91 -9.18
CA ILE A 261 18.68 3.38 -9.62
C ILE A 261 18.77 4.82 -10.18
N ALA A 262 19.51 5.71 -9.52
CA ALA A 262 19.65 7.10 -9.97
C ALA A 262 20.33 7.21 -11.34
N THR A 263 21.36 6.38 -11.60
CA THR A 263 22.23 6.55 -12.78
C THR A 263 21.79 5.74 -13.98
N SER A 264 21.13 4.59 -13.83
CA SER A 264 20.68 3.78 -14.94
C SER A 264 19.46 4.39 -15.64
N VAL A 265 19.49 4.39 -16.98
CA VAL A 265 18.39 4.89 -17.83
C VAL A 265 17.22 3.93 -17.92
N GLU A 266 17.39 2.69 -17.50
CA GLU A 266 16.36 1.65 -17.56
C GLU A 266 15.25 1.85 -16.52
N TYR A 267 15.56 2.58 -15.45
CA TYR A 267 14.57 2.83 -14.40
C TYR A 267 13.67 4.01 -14.71
N HIS A 268 12.44 3.91 -14.20
CA HIS A 268 11.45 4.96 -14.38
C HIS A 268 11.95 6.31 -13.82
N PRO A 269 11.77 7.43 -14.56
CA PRO A 269 12.29 8.74 -14.16
C PRO A 269 11.93 9.19 -12.76
N GLU A 270 10.77 8.82 -12.27
CA GLU A 270 10.32 9.11 -10.90
C GLU A 270 11.23 8.44 -9.84
N LEU A 271 11.54 7.15 -10.01
CA LEU A 271 12.44 6.44 -9.09
C LEU A 271 13.86 7.02 -9.13
N ARG A 272 14.32 7.33 -10.35
CA ARG A 272 15.63 7.97 -10.56
C ARG A 272 15.71 9.31 -9.82
N ALA A 273 14.73 10.19 -10.03
CA ALA A 273 14.69 11.51 -9.41
C ALA A 273 14.66 11.41 -7.88
N ARG A 274 13.83 10.54 -7.32
CA ARG A 274 13.76 10.31 -5.87
C ARG A 274 15.06 9.74 -5.31
N SER A 275 15.72 8.85 -6.05
CA SER A 275 17.02 8.29 -5.64
C SER A 275 18.12 9.35 -5.64
N ILE A 276 18.14 10.25 -6.62
CA ILE A 276 19.04 11.42 -6.64
C ILE A 276 18.82 12.30 -5.40
N GLU A 277 17.57 12.61 -5.07
CA GLU A 277 17.24 13.44 -3.91
C GLU A 277 17.68 12.79 -2.59
N ILE A 278 17.42 11.50 -2.41
CA ILE A 278 17.83 10.77 -1.20
C ILE A 278 19.35 10.70 -1.09
N LEU A 279 20.04 10.36 -2.19
CA LEU A 279 21.49 10.33 -2.20
C LEU A 279 22.10 11.70 -1.83
N ALA A 280 21.65 12.75 -2.51
CA ALA A 280 22.18 14.09 -2.31
C ALA A 280 21.94 14.62 -0.89
N THR A 281 20.76 14.33 -0.30
CA THR A 281 20.38 14.87 1.02
C THR A 281 20.90 14.03 2.18
N ARG A 282 20.99 12.72 2.03
CA ARG A 282 21.36 11.80 3.11
C ARG A 282 22.84 11.43 3.11
N PHE A 283 23.45 11.32 1.94
CA PHE A 283 24.83 10.84 1.77
C PHE A 283 25.78 11.87 1.15
N GLY A 284 25.27 13.04 0.79
CA GLY A 284 26.01 14.07 0.04
C GLY A 284 25.92 13.89 -1.47
N ALA A 285 25.89 15.01 -2.19
CA ALA A 285 25.77 15.04 -3.64
C ALA A 285 26.97 14.37 -4.34
N GLU A 286 28.13 14.39 -3.71
CA GLU A 286 29.38 13.75 -4.18
C GLU A 286 29.22 12.24 -4.38
N THR A 287 28.31 11.60 -3.65
CA THR A 287 28.04 10.17 -3.76
C THR A 287 27.53 9.78 -5.15
N ILE A 288 26.82 10.68 -5.83
CA ILE A 288 26.37 10.47 -7.21
C ILE A 288 27.52 10.73 -8.19
N GLY A 289 28.39 11.66 -7.85
CA GLY A 289 29.48 12.15 -8.68
C GLY A 289 29.08 13.39 -9.50
N LYS A 290 29.90 14.43 -9.43
CA LYS A 290 29.69 15.71 -10.10
C LYS A 290 29.40 15.55 -11.61
N ALA A 291 30.26 14.84 -12.33
CA ALA A 291 30.09 14.59 -13.76
C ALA A 291 28.75 13.94 -14.12
N GLN A 292 28.25 13.05 -13.27
CA GLN A 292 26.96 12.41 -13.48
C GLN A 292 25.81 13.38 -13.22
N LEU A 293 25.87 14.19 -12.17
CA LEU A 293 24.86 15.21 -11.88
C LEU A 293 24.79 16.26 -13.00
N LEU A 294 25.94 16.69 -13.52
CA LEU A 294 26.01 17.58 -14.67
C LEU A 294 25.33 16.96 -15.90
N ARG A 295 25.64 15.69 -16.25
CA ARG A 295 24.95 14.97 -17.33
C ARG A 295 23.43 14.91 -17.11
N MET A 296 23.00 14.60 -15.89
CA MET A 296 21.57 14.54 -15.54
C MET A 296 20.86 15.89 -15.64
N SER A 297 21.58 17.01 -15.48
CA SER A 297 21.04 18.35 -15.64
C SER A 297 20.74 18.75 -17.11
N PHE A 298 21.14 17.93 -18.08
CA PHE A 298 20.78 18.07 -19.50
C PHE A 298 19.65 17.16 -19.94
N VAL A 299 19.18 16.23 -19.10
CA VAL A 299 18.10 15.31 -19.42
C VAL A 299 16.79 16.07 -19.62
N LYS A 300 15.98 15.66 -20.59
CA LYS A 300 14.70 16.31 -20.92
C LYS A 300 13.62 16.07 -19.87
N ASP A 301 13.67 14.94 -19.11
CA ASP A 301 12.67 14.66 -18.09
C ASP A 301 12.73 15.67 -16.95
N PRO A 302 11.64 16.41 -16.69
CA PRO A 302 11.63 17.52 -15.74
C PRO A 302 11.90 17.06 -14.29
N ARG A 303 11.56 15.84 -13.92
CA ARG A 303 11.77 15.29 -12.59
C ARG A 303 13.26 15.05 -12.33
N ILE A 304 13.94 14.42 -13.26
CA ILE A 304 15.39 14.19 -13.17
C ILE A 304 16.14 15.52 -13.19
N LEU A 305 15.76 16.41 -14.10
CA LEU A 305 16.36 17.74 -14.20
C LEU A 305 16.21 18.55 -12.91
N ALA A 306 15.02 18.53 -12.30
CA ALA A 306 14.77 19.21 -11.04
C ALA A 306 15.57 18.59 -9.88
N ALA A 307 15.66 17.25 -9.79
CA ALA A 307 16.44 16.55 -8.78
C ALA A 307 17.94 16.82 -8.93
N ALA A 308 18.47 16.78 -10.15
CA ALA A 308 19.87 17.12 -10.46
C ALA A 308 20.18 18.58 -10.11
N THR A 309 19.28 19.52 -10.44
CA THR A 309 19.44 20.95 -10.10
C THR A 309 19.51 21.14 -8.58
N ARG A 310 18.68 20.48 -7.81
CA ARG A 310 18.74 20.53 -6.32
C ARG A 310 20.05 19.95 -5.79
N ALA A 311 20.50 18.83 -6.37
CA ALA A 311 21.75 18.16 -5.97
C ALA A 311 22.99 18.98 -6.32
N LEU A 312 23.04 19.60 -7.51
CA LEU A 312 24.13 20.54 -7.89
C LEU A 312 24.23 21.70 -6.90
N GLY A 313 23.11 22.21 -6.38
CA GLY A 313 23.08 23.23 -5.34
C GLY A 313 23.60 22.79 -3.96
N LEU A 314 24.09 21.57 -3.81
CA LEU A 314 24.78 21.08 -2.62
C LEU A 314 26.30 20.94 -2.87
N LEU A 315 26.75 21.08 -4.11
CA LEU A 315 28.16 21.07 -4.50
C LEU A 315 28.67 22.52 -4.57
N VAL A 316 29.82 22.77 -3.94
CA VAL A 316 30.47 24.07 -3.97
C VAL A 316 31.62 23.99 -4.95
N ASP A 317 31.33 24.11 -6.25
CA ASP A 317 32.31 24.05 -7.33
C ASP A 317 31.87 24.92 -8.54
N GLU A 318 32.86 25.39 -9.30
CA GLU A 318 32.66 26.33 -10.42
C GLU A 318 31.78 25.74 -11.56
N GLU A 319 31.94 24.47 -11.92
CA GLU A 319 31.17 23.86 -13.02
C GLU A 319 29.69 23.74 -12.65
N SER A 320 29.41 23.37 -11.40
CA SER A 320 28.03 23.32 -10.88
C SER A 320 27.41 24.72 -10.85
N GLU A 321 28.18 25.75 -10.44
CA GLU A 321 27.71 27.13 -10.44
C GLU A 321 27.41 27.64 -11.84
N VAL A 322 28.30 27.44 -12.82
CA VAL A 322 28.08 27.79 -14.24
C VAL A 322 26.82 27.11 -14.75
N ARG A 323 26.64 25.83 -14.46
CA ARG A 323 25.45 25.10 -14.92
C ARG A 323 24.17 25.64 -14.28
N LEU A 324 24.18 25.99 -13.01
CA LEU A 324 23.02 26.58 -12.33
C LEU A 324 22.70 27.98 -12.92
N LEU A 325 23.72 28.78 -13.30
CA LEU A 325 23.54 30.04 -13.99
C LEU A 325 22.89 29.89 -15.36
N GLU A 326 23.25 28.87 -16.13
CA GLU A 326 22.55 28.54 -17.38
C GLU A 326 21.08 28.17 -17.16
N LEU A 327 20.78 27.46 -16.05
CA LEU A 327 19.42 27.02 -15.72
C LEU A 327 18.51 28.18 -15.30
N ILE A 328 19.02 29.24 -14.67
CA ILE A 328 18.20 30.43 -14.34
C ILE A 328 17.75 31.18 -15.59
N ALA A 329 18.53 31.13 -16.70
CA ALA A 329 18.20 31.78 -17.95
C ALA A 329 17.08 31.07 -18.74
N ARG A 330 16.70 29.83 -18.38
CA ARG A 330 15.65 29.09 -19.07
C ARG A 330 14.27 29.70 -18.86
N ARG A 331 13.35 29.47 -19.82
CA ARG A 331 11.96 29.98 -19.77
C ARG A 331 11.10 29.31 -18.68
N ASP A 332 11.45 28.08 -18.27
CA ASP A 332 10.73 27.35 -17.21
C ASP A 332 10.88 28.04 -15.86
N THR A 333 9.77 28.59 -15.35
CA THR A 333 9.74 29.34 -14.09
C THR A 333 9.99 28.45 -12.88
N GLY A 334 9.53 27.19 -12.90
CA GLY A 334 9.74 26.22 -11.83
C GLY A 334 11.21 25.83 -11.72
N LEU A 335 11.85 25.52 -12.85
CA LEU A 335 13.27 25.18 -12.90
C LEU A 335 14.15 26.38 -12.53
N ARG A 336 13.81 27.59 -13.02
CA ARG A 336 14.48 28.83 -12.65
C ARG A 336 14.47 29.05 -11.14
N LEU A 337 13.32 28.90 -10.51
CA LEU A 337 13.18 29.04 -9.05
C LEU A 337 14.06 28.03 -8.30
N LEU A 338 14.13 26.78 -8.77
CA LEU A 338 15.00 25.75 -8.19
C LEU A 338 16.47 26.10 -8.34
N ALA A 339 16.90 26.57 -9.51
CA ALA A 339 18.28 26.96 -9.78
C ALA A 339 18.70 28.20 -8.95
N ILE A 340 17.82 29.20 -8.80
CA ILE A 340 18.06 30.36 -7.92
C ILE A 340 18.26 29.90 -6.46
N LYS A 341 17.40 29.02 -5.95
CA LYS A 341 17.56 28.47 -4.59
C LYS A 341 18.84 27.62 -4.45
N ALA A 342 19.22 26.88 -5.50
CA ALA A 342 20.45 26.12 -5.52
C ALA A 342 21.68 27.03 -5.44
N LEU A 343 21.73 28.10 -6.26
CA LEU A 343 22.77 29.12 -6.19
C LEU A 343 22.86 29.80 -4.82
N GLY A 344 21.74 30.09 -4.17
CA GLY A 344 21.74 30.60 -2.79
C GLY A 344 22.52 29.71 -1.83
N ARG A 345 22.46 28.38 -2.01
CA ARG A 345 23.14 27.41 -1.14
C ARG A 345 24.63 27.24 -1.48
N SER A 346 24.98 27.18 -2.76
CA SER A 346 26.34 26.82 -3.22
C SER A 346 27.06 27.90 -4.03
N GLY A 347 26.32 28.88 -4.54
CA GLY A 347 26.89 29.92 -5.41
C GLY A 347 27.89 30.84 -4.68
N THR A 348 28.78 31.42 -5.46
CA THR A 348 29.79 32.41 -5.03
C THR A 348 29.33 33.85 -5.32
N LEU A 349 30.13 34.84 -4.94
CA LEU A 349 29.87 36.26 -5.29
C LEU A 349 29.77 36.49 -6.80
N ARG A 350 30.35 35.61 -7.63
CA ARG A 350 30.22 35.66 -9.11
C ARG A 350 28.79 35.44 -9.60
N ALA A 351 27.96 34.75 -8.84
CA ALA A 351 26.55 34.54 -9.21
C ALA A 351 25.65 35.75 -8.94
N VAL A 352 26.07 36.69 -8.06
CA VAL A 352 25.26 37.84 -7.63
C VAL A 352 24.79 38.71 -8.82
N PRO A 353 25.66 39.12 -9.76
CA PRO A 353 25.24 39.93 -10.89
C PRO A 353 24.14 39.26 -11.74
N SER A 354 24.20 37.94 -11.91
CA SER A 354 23.20 37.17 -12.67
C SER A 354 21.87 36.99 -11.92
N LEU A 355 21.85 37.08 -10.60
CA LEU A 355 20.65 37.01 -9.75
C LEU A 355 19.93 38.36 -9.60
N LEU A 356 20.65 39.50 -9.70
CA LEU A 356 20.09 40.85 -9.54
C LEU A 356 18.87 41.15 -10.43
N PRO A 357 18.85 40.80 -11.72
CA PRO A 357 17.68 41.04 -12.58
C PRO A 357 16.40 40.36 -12.08
N TYR A 358 16.56 39.25 -11.36
CA TYR A 358 15.44 38.47 -10.83
C TYR A 358 14.88 39.02 -9.51
N THR A 359 15.52 40.03 -8.91
CA THR A 359 14.99 40.70 -7.69
C THR A 359 13.99 41.82 -8.03
N ARG A 360 14.09 42.44 -9.21
CA ARG A 360 13.37 43.67 -9.58
C ARG A 360 12.47 43.54 -10.84
N GLY A 361 12.45 42.39 -11.51
CA GLY A 361 11.68 42.21 -12.75
C GLY A 361 10.17 42.35 -12.54
N LEU A 362 9.53 43.35 -13.17
CA LEU A 362 8.11 43.63 -13.10
C LEU A 362 7.24 42.45 -13.59
N LEU A 363 7.74 41.66 -14.53
CA LEU A 363 7.05 40.50 -15.11
C LEU A 363 7.31 39.20 -14.36
N LEU A 364 8.11 39.24 -13.27
CA LEU A 364 8.44 38.07 -12.46
C LEU A 364 7.45 37.87 -11.33
N ASP A 365 7.14 36.61 -11.04
CA ASP A 365 6.31 36.28 -9.88
C ASP A 365 7.01 36.63 -8.55
N ALA A 366 6.21 36.93 -7.52
CA ALA A 366 6.71 37.33 -6.21
C ALA A 366 7.60 36.26 -5.55
N LYS A 367 7.36 34.96 -5.87
CA LYS A 367 8.17 33.84 -5.32
C LYS A 367 9.58 33.86 -5.89
N THR A 368 9.72 34.12 -7.19
CA THR A 368 11.02 34.22 -7.86
C THR A 368 11.79 35.43 -7.34
N ARG A 369 11.15 36.61 -7.21
CA ARG A 369 11.81 37.81 -6.65
C ARG A 369 12.32 37.59 -5.24
N LYS A 370 11.46 37.03 -4.37
CA LYS A 370 11.84 36.72 -2.98
C LYS A 370 12.99 35.70 -2.92
N ALA A 371 12.95 34.65 -3.74
CA ALA A 371 14.01 33.65 -3.78
C ALA A 371 15.34 34.22 -4.26
N ALA A 372 15.35 35.13 -5.26
CA ALA A 372 16.55 35.78 -5.74
C ALA A 372 17.18 36.68 -4.68
N ALA A 373 16.37 37.49 -3.98
CA ALA A 373 16.85 38.32 -2.87
C ALA A 373 17.41 37.47 -1.72
N GLN A 374 16.75 36.38 -1.37
CA GLN A 374 17.24 35.43 -0.36
C GLN A 374 18.53 34.75 -0.79
N ALA A 375 18.65 34.33 -2.05
CA ALA A 375 19.85 33.70 -2.58
C ALA A 375 21.07 34.65 -2.51
N ILE A 376 20.91 35.93 -2.89
CA ILE A 376 21.93 36.93 -2.79
C ILE A 376 22.36 37.12 -1.34
N SER A 377 21.43 37.31 -0.42
CA SER A 377 21.72 37.44 1.02
C SER A 377 22.47 36.22 1.59
N GLN A 378 22.07 34.98 1.17
CA GLN A 378 22.78 33.76 1.60
C GLN A 378 24.20 33.68 1.06
N ILE A 379 24.44 34.06 -0.19
CA ILE A 379 25.76 34.11 -0.79
C ILE A 379 26.63 35.13 -0.06
N GLN A 380 26.13 36.35 0.14
CA GLN A 380 26.84 37.40 0.84
C GLN A 380 27.24 37.00 2.28
N LYS A 381 26.29 36.47 3.04
CA LYS A 381 26.55 36.00 4.42
C LYS A 381 27.61 34.90 4.49
N ARG A 382 27.68 34.01 3.49
CA ARG A 382 28.66 32.91 3.45
C ARG A 382 30.05 33.39 3.02
N CYS A 383 30.11 34.40 2.16
CA CYS A 383 31.36 34.90 1.58
C CYS A 383 31.96 36.08 2.35
N ILE A 384 31.27 36.60 3.36
CA ILE A 384 31.85 37.63 4.25
C ILE A 384 32.72 36.90 5.26
N ASP A 385 34.02 36.96 5.07
CA ASP A 385 34.98 36.53 6.06
C ASP A 385 35.03 37.63 7.17
N PRO A 386 34.81 37.28 8.44
CA PRO A 386 34.88 38.26 9.54
C PRO A 386 36.24 38.92 9.70
N ASP A 387 37.30 38.35 9.14
CA ASP A 387 38.67 38.90 9.22
C ASP A 387 39.06 39.83 8.06
N PHE A 388 38.26 39.89 6.98
CA PHE A 388 38.44 40.86 5.90
C PHE A 388 37.30 41.88 5.94
N GLY A 389 37.59 43.07 6.39
CA GLY A 389 36.80 44.28 6.56
C GLY A 389 35.38 44.28 5.98
N HIS A 390 34.45 44.74 6.76
CA HIS A 390 33.04 44.83 6.45
C HIS A 390 32.77 45.37 5.05
N ILE A 391 32.41 44.54 4.10
CA ILE A 391 31.66 44.97 2.92
C ILE A 391 30.29 45.35 3.45
N SER A 392 30.02 46.63 3.64
CA SER A 392 28.72 47.09 4.05
C SER A 392 27.68 46.63 3.07
N LEU A 393 26.64 45.94 3.59
CA LEU A 393 25.45 45.61 2.84
C LEU A 393 24.98 46.84 2.09
N VAL A 394 24.81 46.74 0.79
CA VAL A 394 24.19 47.78 -0.04
C VAL A 394 22.80 48.04 0.57
N GLU A 395 22.65 49.14 1.29
CA GLU A 395 21.34 49.72 1.51
C GLU A 395 20.81 50.14 0.13
N LEU A 396 19.75 49.50 -0.29
CA LEU A 396 19.02 49.85 -1.50
C LEU A 396 18.34 51.21 -1.28
N GLY A 397 19.13 52.27 -1.41
CA GLY A 397 18.61 53.61 -1.55
C GLY A 397 17.79 53.70 -2.85
N ASP A 398 16.79 54.57 -2.87
CA ASP A 398 15.82 54.76 -3.97
C ASP A 398 16.43 55.11 -5.35
N HIS A 399 17.73 55.17 -5.49
CA HIS A 399 18.41 55.65 -6.71
C HIS A 399 19.40 54.66 -7.34
N GLY A 400 19.44 53.39 -6.93
CA GLY A 400 20.06 52.31 -7.73
C GLY A 400 21.58 52.39 -7.95
N GLN A 401 22.34 53.19 -7.24
CA GLN A 401 23.80 53.21 -7.34
C GLN A 401 24.47 52.37 -6.26
N LEU A 402 25.38 51.50 -6.66
CA LEU A 402 26.24 50.71 -5.79
C LEU A 402 27.41 51.62 -5.32
N THR A 403 27.41 51.99 -4.07
CA THR A 403 28.57 52.69 -3.49
C THR A 403 29.37 51.70 -2.63
N ILE A 404 30.62 51.42 -3.02
CA ILE A 404 31.55 50.63 -2.20
C ILE A 404 32.29 51.63 -1.34
N THR A 405 31.99 51.68 -0.06
CA THR A 405 32.80 52.44 0.92
C THR A 405 33.83 51.51 1.56
N ALA A 406 35.10 51.70 1.25
CA ALA A 406 36.20 51.08 1.99
C ALA A 406 36.55 52.01 3.18
N GLU A 407 36.16 51.62 4.38
CA GLU A 407 36.71 52.29 5.58
C GLU A 407 38.11 51.76 5.82
N THR A 408 39.09 52.63 5.54
CA THR A 408 40.48 52.40 5.92
C THR A 408 40.64 52.91 7.39
N GLU A 409 40.60 52.00 8.37
CA GLU A 409 41.06 52.37 9.74
C GLU A 409 42.50 52.64 9.68
N ALA A 410 42.84 53.93 9.83
CA ALA A 410 44.20 54.40 10.12
C ALA A 410 44.58 53.92 11.51
N ARG A 411 45.43 52.90 11.60
CA ARG A 411 46.18 52.61 12.84
C ARG A 411 47.11 53.79 13.15
N SER A 412 46.79 54.52 14.19
CA SER A 412 47.69 55.47 14.81
C SER A 412 48.79 54.70 15.56
N PRO A 413 50.08 54.99 15.37
CA PRO A 413 51.15 54.41 16.19
C PRO A 413 51.12 55.07 17.53
N ALA A 414 50.90 54.34 18.61
CA ALA A 414 51.13 54.82 19.98
C ALA A 414 52.63 54.71 20.32
N ALA A 415 53.15 55.80 20.85
CA ALA A 415 54.47 55.96 21.42
C ALA A 415 54.64 55.18 22.73
#